data_b897bb0ca77f1512efd9acab35bcb715
#
_entry.id   b897bb0ca77f1512efd9acab35bcb715
#
_cell.length_a   1.000
_cell.length_b   1.000
_cell.length_c   1.000
_cell.angle_alpha   90.00
_cell.angle_beta   90.00
_cell.angle_gamma   90.00
#
_symmetry.space_group_name_H-M   'P 1'
#
loop_
_entity.id
_entity.type
_entity.pdbx_description
1 polymer ?
#
loop_
_entity_poly.entity_id
_entity_poly.type
_entity_poly.pdbx_seq_one_letter_code
_entity_poly.pdbx_strand_id
1 'polypeptide(L)'
;TYHTEGAGGGHAPDILKVASESNILPSSTNPTRPFTVNTLSEHLDMMMVCHHLNSSVPEDISFAESRIRGETIAAEDVLHDIGVLSMMSSDSQAMGRVGEVTTRNWQTADKMKKMTGSLCEDSSQDDNFRVKRYLAKITINPAITHGISDHVGSLQPGRLADIVIWSPQFFGVKPKMIIKGGFIAYSLMGDPNASIPTTEPVLYRPMFGSLGKAVQSTSVIFTSQLALDNGMQEKINCDKKLVAVKNCRSIGKKDMLYNNATPEIDVNPETYEVKVDGKITT
;
A
#
# COMPACT_ATOMS: atom_id res chain seq x y z
N THR A 1 -11.29 -3.23 -5.73
CA THR A 1 -12.10 -2.35 -4.86
C THR A 1 -11.18 -1.58 -3.96
N TYR A 2 -11.25 -0.24 -4.00
CA TYR A 2 -10.56 0.64 -3.05
C TYR A 2 -11.47 0.95 -1.86
N HIS A 3 -10.89 1.40 -0.74
CA HIS A 3 -11.63 1.66 0.51
C HIS A 3 -12.44 0.46 1.01
N THR A 4 -11.95 -0.74 0.76
CA THR A 4 -12.65 -1.97 1.18
C THR A 4 -12.69 -2.12 2.70
N GLU A 5 -11.83 -1.41 3.41
CA GLU A 5 -11.80 -1.36 4.87
C GLU A 5 -12.97 -0.59 5.49
N GLY A 6 -13.67 0.23 4.72
CA GLY A 6 -14.82 0.98 5.20
C GLY A 6 -14.53 2.17 6.12
N ALA A 7 -13.26 2.44 6.44
CA ALA A 7 -12.90 3.48 7.41
C ALA A 7 -12.87 4.89 6.81
N GLY A 8 -12.41 5.04 5.59
CA GLY A 8 -12.07 6.34 5.01
C GLY A 8 -13.21 7.15 4.40
N GLY A 9 -14.43 6.71 4.48
CA GLY A 9 -15.51 7.43 3.81
C GLY A 9 -16.75 6.58 3.63
N GLY A 10 -16.74 5.42 4.22
CA GLY A 10 -17.79 4.45 4.03
C GLY A 10 -19.11 4.87 4.65
N HIS A 11 -20.09 5.08 3.80
CA HIS A 11 -21.48 5.04 4.23
C HIS A 11 -21.98 3.59 4.42
N ALA A 12 -21.14 2.62 4.09
CA ALA A 12 -21.41 1.19 4.17
C ALA A 12 -20.34 0.51 5.02
N PRO A 13 -20.47 0.49 6.36
CA PRO A 13 -19.48 -0.15 7.25
C PRO A 13 -19.35 -1.65 7.00
N ASP A 14 -20.35 -2.26 6.42
CA ASP A 14 -20.39 -3.67 6.03
C ASP A 14 -19.66 -3.96 4.71
N ILE A 15 -19.05 -2.97 4.07
CA ILE A 15 -18.26 -3.18 2.83
C ILE A 15 -17.10 -4.15 3.03
N LEU A 16 -16.62 -4.32 4.25
CA LEU A 16 -15.61 -5.34 4.59
C LEU A 16 -15.99 -6.75 4.11
N LYS A 17 -17.27 -7.08 4.06
CA LYS A 17 -17.77 -8.40 3.60
C LYS A 17 -17.31 -8.72 2.19
N VAL A 18 -17.22 -7.72 1.30
CA VAL A 18 -16.79 -7.95 -0.09
C VAL A 18 -15.33 -8.37 -0.22
N ALA A 19 -14.52 -8.16 0.82
CA ALA A 19 -13.13 -8.58 0.83
C ALA A 19 -12.96 -10.10 0.78
N SER A 20 -14.00 -10.87 1.11
CA SER A 20 -14.03 -12.33 1.04
C SER A 20 -14.45 -12.88 -0.32
N GLU A 21 -14.95 -12.04 -1.20
CA GLU A 21 -15.45 -12.50 -2.49
C GLU A 21 -14.30 -12.90 -3.44
N SER A 22 -14.45 -14.04 -4.10
CA SER A 22 -13.42 -14.63 -4.96
C SER A 22 -13.08 -13.80 -6.20
N ASN A 23 -14.01 -12.95 -6.63
CA ASN A 23 -13.87 -12.05 -7.80
C ASN A 23 -13.54 -10.60 -7.41
N ILE A 24 -13.33 -10.32 -6.14
CA ILE A 24 -12.96 -8.99 -5.63
C ILE A 24 -11.47 -8.96 -5.28
N LEU A 25 -10.78 -7.92 -5.71
CA LEU A 25 -9.39 -7.63 -5.37
C LEU A 25 -9.37 -6.43 -4.40
N PRO A 26 -9.42 -6.67 -3.09
CA PRO A 26 -9.62 -5.63 -2.10
C PRO A 26 -8.33 -4.86 -1.81
N SER A 27 -8.44 -3.54 -1.71
CA SER A 27 -7.38 -2.64 -1.29
C SER A 27 -7.85 -1.75 -0.15
N SER A 28 -7.04 -1.67 0.89
CA SER A 28 -7.22 -0.69 1.95
C SER A 28 -6.47 0.60 1.63
N THR A 29 -7.09 1.74 1.94
CA THR A 29 -6.51 3.07 1.80
C THR A 29 -6.45 3.83 3.12
N ASN A 30 -6.80 3.18 4.23
CA ASN A 30 -6.86 3.80 5.56
C ASN A 30 -5.49 4.35 5.99
N PRO A 31 -5.34 5.67 6.19
CA PRO A 31 -4.08 6.30 6.57
C PRO A 31 -3.77 6.22 8.07
N THR A 32 -4.73 5.81 8.91
CA THR A 32 -4.60 5.81 10.38
C THR A 32 -4.30 4.42 10.96
N ARG A 33 -3.90 3.46 10.11
CA ARG A 33 -3.37 2.15 10.57
C ARG A 33 -2.03 2.28 11.26
N PRO A 34 -1.64 1.33 12.12
CA PRO A 34 -2.50 0.34 12.77
C PRO A 34 -3.42 0.98 13.80
N PHE A 35 -4.50 0.30 14.16
CA PHE A 35 -5.41 0.76 15.21
C PHE A 35 -4.68 0.89 16.56
N THR A 36 -4.78 2.08 17.16
CA THR A 36 -4.15 2.44 18.45
C THR A 36 -5.13 3.29 19.26
N VAL A 37 -4.74 3.67 20.47
CA VAL A 37 -5.54 4.54 21.35
C VAL A 37 -5.85 5.90 20.74
N ASN A 38 -5.03 6.38 19.80
CA ASN A 38 -5.20 7.68 19.16
C ASN A 38 -5.91 7.61 17.78
N THR A 39 -6.20 6.41 17.29
CA THR A 39 -6.66 6.25 15.89
C THR A 39 -7.95 6.99 15.61
N LEU A 40 -8.91 6.97 16.53
CA LEU A 40 -10.21 7.62 16.31
C LEU A 40 -10.07 9.13 16.23
N SER A 41 -9.30 9.74 17.11
CA SER A 41 -9.06 11.19 17.08
C SER A 41 -8.24 11.60 15.87
N GLU A 42 -7.19 10.84 15.51
CA GLU A 42 -6.39 11.06 14.30
C GLU A 42 -7.27 10.98 13.04
N HIS A 43 -8.16 9.98 12.99
CA HIS A 43 -9.05 9.79 11.84
C HIS A 43 -10.08 10.92 11.74
N LEU A 44 -10.63 11.36 12.88
CA LEU A 44 -11.55 12.49 12.94
C LEU A 44 -10.88 13.77 12.41
N ASP A 45 -9.69 14.09 12.90
CA ASP A 45 -8.92 15.25 12.45
C ASP A 45 -8.66 15.20 10.94
N MET A 46 -8.27 14.04 10.41
CA MET A 46 -8.07 13.86 8.98
C MET A 46 -9.36 14.04 8.19
N MET A 47 -10.48 13.49 8.67
CA MET A 47 -11.80 13.70 8.03
C MET A 47 -12.18 15.17 7.98
N MET A 48 -12.01 15.88 9.10
CA MET A 48 -12.32 17.33 9.16
C MET A 48 -11.49 18.10 8.14
N VAL A 49 -10.18 17.85 8.07
CA VAL A 49 -9.29 18.57 7.15
C VAL A 49 -9.55 18.20 5.69
N CYS A 50 -9.64 16.92 5.37
CA CYS A 50 -9.72 16.46 3.98
C CYS A 50 -11.09 16.72 3.33
N HIS A 51 -12.13 16.78 4.12
CA HIS A 51 -13.49 17.13 3.65
C HIS A 51 -13.83 18.60 3.82
N HIS A 52 -12.87 19.45 4.20
CA HIS A 52 -13.06 20.90 4.41
C HIS A 52 -14.16 21.23 5.41
N LEU A 53 -14.30 20.40 6.44
CA LEU A 53 -15.28 20.58 7.50
C LEU A 53 -14.76 21.59 8.54
N ASN A 54 -15.68 22.23 9.25
CA ASN A 54 -15.38 23.24 10.25
C ASN A 54 -15.63 22.69 11.66
N SER A 55 -14.58 22.60 12.47
CA SER A 55 -14.66 22.12 13.85
C SER A 55 -15.48 23.05 14.79
N SER A 56 -15.87 24.25 14.34
CA SER A 56 -16.76 25.12 15.07
C SER A 56 -18.25 24.91 14.73
N VAL A 57 -18.55 24.01 13.77
CA VAL A 57 -19.91 23.69 13.33
C VAL A 57 -20.27 22.28 13.84
N PRO A 58 -21.23 22.15 14.77
CA PRO A 58 -21.60 20.85 15.34
C PRO A 58 -22.07 19.83 14.32
N GLU A 59 -22.73 20.26 13.25
CA GLU A 59 -23.21 19.40 12.18
C GLU A 59 -22.05 18.78 11.39
N ASP A 60 -20.97 19.53 11.17
CA ASP A 60 -19.76 19.05 10.51
C ASP A 60 -19.04 17.98 11.35
N ILE A 61 -18.96 18.21 12.67
CA ILE A 61 -18.39 17.24 13.61
C ILE A 61 -19.24 15.96 13.60
N SER A 62 -20.55 16.08 13.76
CA SER A 62 -21.47 14.95 13.75
C SER A 62 -21.41 14.14 12.45
N PHE A 63 -21.27 14.84 11.33
CA PHE A 63 -21.06 14.19 10.03
C PHE A 63 -19.76 13.37 10.01
N ALA A 64 -18.65 13.96 10.43
CA ALA A 64 -17.37 13.28 10.46
C ALA A 64 -17.39 12.07 11.40
N GLU A 65 -17.87 12.23 12.64
CA GLU A 65 -18.00 11.17 13.63
C GLU A 65 -18.92 10.04 13.14
N SER A 66 -19.98 10.36 12.42
CA SER A 66 -20.88 9.34 11.87
C SER A 66 -20.23 8.38 10.88
N ARG A 67 -19.06 8.71 10.35
CA ARG A 67 -18.31 7.92 9.36
C ARG A 67 -17.16 7.13 9.96
N ILE A 68 -16.84 7.33 11.23
CA ILE A 68 -15.73 6.68 11.90
C ILE A 68 -16.25 5.50 12.74
N ARG A 69 -15.65 4.34 12.54
CA ARG A 69 -16.04 3.09 13.23
C ARG A 69 -14.79 2.42 13.76
N GLY A 70 -14.60 2.47 15.09
CA GLY A 70 -13.45 1.89 15.75
C GLY A 70 -13.32 0.39 15.50
N GLU A 71 -14.43 -0.30 15.51
CA GLU A 71 -14.52 -1.76 15.35
C GLU A 71 -14.03 -2.19 13.96
N THR A 72 -14.49 -1.53 12.90
CA THR A 72 -14.05 -1.85 11.53
C THR A 72 -12.60 -1.46 11.28
N ILE A 73 -12.12 -0.35 11.86
CA ILE A 73 -10.73 0.07 11.76
C ILE A 73 -9.81 -0.91 12.51
N ALA A 74 -10.23 -1.41 13.68
CA ALA A 74 -9.47 -2.39 14.43
C ALA A 74 -9.44 -3.75 13.70
N ALA A 75 -10.57 -4.18 13.17
CA ALA A 75 -10.67 -5.41 12.39
C ALA A 75 -9.79 -5.40 11.13
N GLU A 76 -9.57 -4.24 10.54
CA GLU A 76 -8.72 -4.08 9.35
C GLU A 76 -7.30 -4.63 9.57
N ASP A 77 -6.69 -4.40 10.74
CA ASP A 77 -5.36 -4.92 11.04
C ASP A 77 -5.32 -6.46 10.98
N VAL A 78 -6.35 -7.10 11.55
CA VAL A 78 -6.50 -8.56 11.52
C VAL A 78 -6.71 -9.06 10.10
N LEU A 79 -7.59 -8.42 9.33
CA LEU A 79 -7.87 -8.78 7.94
C LEU A 79 -6.64 -8.64 7.03
N HIS A 80 -5.79 -7.66 7.32
CA HIS A 80 -4.49 -7.58 6.65
C HIS A 80 -3.59 -8.76 7.02
N ASP A 81 -3.52 -9.11 8.29
CA ASP A 81 -2.59 -10.11 8.78
C ASP A 81 -2.94 -11.54 8.33
N ILE A 82 -4.23 -11.84 8.24
CA ILE A 82 -4.70 -13.15 7.73
C ILE A 82 -4.78 -13.21 6.19
N GLY A 83 -4.42 -12.13 5.49
CA GLY A 83 -4.34 -12.12 4.02
C GLY A 83 -5.68 -11.94 3.30
N VAL A 84 -6.68 -11.37 3.96
CA VAL A 84 -7.98 -11.03 3.35
C VAL A 84 -7.88 -9.76 2.51
N LEU A 85 -7.32 -8.69 3.06
CA LEU A 85 -7.05 -7.47 2.31
C LEU A 85 -5.79 -7.66 1.47
N SER A 86 -5.94 -7.68 0.16
CA SER A 86 -4.88 -8.11 -0.77
C SER A 86 -3.85 -7.04 -1.05
N MET A 87 -4.22 -5.77 -0.92
CA MET A 87 -3.39 -4.62 -1.28
C MET A 87 -3.51 -3.48 -0.28
N MET A 88 -2.52 -2.60 -0.32
CA MET A 88 -2.54 -1.30 0.33
C MET A 88 -2.34 -0.20 -0.71
N SER A 89 -3.14 0.85 -0.62
CA SER A 89 -3.04 2.07 -1.42
C SER A 89 -2.92 3.30 -0.54
N SER A 90 -2.52 4.41 -1.12
CA SER A 90 -2.12 5.58 -0.33
C SER A 90 -3.18 6.65 -0.20
N ASP A 91 -4.17 6.68 -1.08
CA ASP A 91 -5.10 7.81 -1.20
C ASP A 91 -4.38 9.18 -1.23
N SER A 92 -3.28 9.26 -1.97
CA SER A 92 -2.25 10.29 -1.82
C SER A 92 -2.72 11.71 -2.13
N GLN A 93 -3.84 11.86 -2.83
CA GLN A 93 -4.39 13.16 -3.22
C GLN A 93 -5.57 13.60 -2.32
N ALA A 94 -5.98 12.77 -1.39
CA ALA A 94 -7.04 13.06 -0.44
C ALA A 94 -6.58 12.83 0.99
N MET A 95 -6.83 11.66 1.58
CA MET A 95 -6.58 11.41 3.00
C MET A 95 -5.27 10.65 3.28
N GLY A 96 -4.32 10.54 2.35
CA GLY A 96 -3.13 9.74 2.58
C GLY A 96 -1.85 10.27 1.93
N ARG A 97 -0.73 9.68 2.35
CA ARG A 97 0.61 9.97 1.84
C ARG A 97 1.33 8.68 1.52
N VAL A 98 1.95 8.60 0.34
CA VAL A 98 2.60 7.37 -0.16
C VAL A 98 3.66 6.83 0.81
N GLY A 99 4.55 7.69 1.29
CA GLY A 99 5.61 7.30 2.22
C GLY A 99 5.07 6.85 3.57
N GLU A 100 4.07 7.53 4.08
CA GLU A 100 3.42 7.20 5.35
C GLU A 100 2.70 5.85 5.29
N VAL A 101 1.95 5.59 4.23
CA VAL A 101 1.26 4.30 4.05
C VAL A 101 2.25 3.15 4.02
N THR A 102 3.40 3.32 3.36
CA THR A 102 4.46 2.31 3.37
C THR A 102 4.99 2.04 4.78
N THR A 103 5.23 3.09 5.57
CA THR A 103 5.66 2.94 6.96
C THR A 103 4.59 2.26 7.80
N ARG A 104 3.34 2.69 7.68
CA ARG A 104 2.20 2.12 8.43
C ARG A 104 1.92 0.66 8.05
N ASN A 105 2.21 0.26 6.82
CA ASN A 105 2.18 -1.15 6.41
C ASN A 105 3.09 -2.00 7.31
N TRP A 106 4.30 -1.53 7.57
CA TRP A 106 5.24 -2.25 8.43
C TRP A 106 4.90 -2.15 9.92
N GLN A 107 4.34 -1.01 10.36
CA GLN A 107 3.85 -0.85 11.72
C GLN A 107 2.68 -1.81 12.01
N THR A 108 1.78 -2.01 11.03
CA THR A 108 0.68 -2.98 11.15
C THR A 108 1.24 -4.40 11.26
N ALA A 109 2.23 -4.76 10.43
CA ALA A 109 2.88 -6.07 10.52
C ALA A 109 3.56 -6.30 11.89
N ASP A 110 4.24 -5.30 12.43
CA ASP A 110 4.88 -5.36 13.76
C ASP A 110 3.84 -5.50 14.89
N LYS A 111 2.77 -4.69 14.85
CA LYS A 111 1.65 -4.82 15.80
C LYS A 111 1.08 -6.23 15.78
N MET A 112 0.77 -6.75 14.61
CA MET A 112 0.17 -8.08 14.47
C MET A 112 1.13 -9.18 14.93
N LYS A 113 2.44 -9.06 14.67
CA LYS A 113 3.43 -10.00 15.22
C LYS A 113 3.43 -10.02 16.75
N LYS A 114 3.31 -8.85 17.38
CA LYS A 114 3.24 -8.73 18.84
C LYS A 114 1.94 -9.29 19.43
N MET A 115 0.85 -9.13 18.72
CA MET A 115 -0.48 -9.56 19.18
C MET A 115 -0.72 -11.07 18.97
N THR A 116 -0.36 -11.59 17.80
CA THR A 116 -0.75 -12.93 17.37
C THR A 116 0.42 -13.92 17.29
N GLY A 117 1.66 -13.43 17.45
CA GLY A 117 2.86 -14.28 17.35
C GLY A 117 3.20 -14.68 15.92
N SER A 118 3.72 -15.89 15.75
CA SER A 118 4.08 -16.46 14.44
C SER A 118 2.83 -16.87 13.66
N LEU A 119 2.91 -16.80 12.33
CA LEU A 119 1.88 -17.30 11.45
C LEU A 119 2.00 -18.83 11.29
N CYS A 120 0.92 -19.48 10.86
CA CYS A 120 0.92 -20.93 10.65
C CYS A 120 1.85 -21.39 9.51
N GLU A 121 2.16 -20.46 8.60
CA GLU A 121 3.09 -20.69 7.50
C GLU A 121 4.57 -20.51 7.89
N ASP A 122 4.85 -20.00 9.07
CA ASP A 122 6.20 -19.85 9.59
C ASP A 122 6.76 -21.22 10.05
N SER A 123 8.06 -21.37 10.03
CA SER A 123 8.79 -22.55 10.53
C SER A 123 9.65 -22.18 11.74
N SER A 124 10.24 -23.19 12.38
CA SER A 124 11.21 -22.96 13.46
C SER A 124 12.49 -22.24 13.00
N GLN A 125 12.74 -22.20 11.70
CA GLN A 125 13.94 -21.61 11.10
C GLN A 125 13.67 -20.33 10.30
N ASP A 126 12.43 -20.07 9.91
CA ASP A 126 12.03 -18.93 9.08
C ASP A 126 10.66 -18.40 9.54
N ASP A 127 10.62 -17.19 10.07
CA ASP A 127 9.42 -16.47 10.46
C ASP A 127 9.12 -15.25 9.53
N ASN A 128 9.60 -15.30 8.28
CA ASN A 128 9.49 -14.20 7.33
C ASN A 128 8.18 -14.19 6.53
N PHE A 129 7.24 -15.11 6.76
CA PHE A 129 6.04 -15.18 5.94
C PHE A 129 5.21 -13.91 6.04
N ARG A 130 5.08 -13.33 7.23
CA ARG A 130 4.40 -12.04 7.42
C ARG A 130 5.07 -10.93 6.60
N VAL A 131 6.40 -10.85 6.58
CA VAL A 131 7.12 -9.87 5.74
C VAL A 131 6.78 -10.06 4.27
N LYS A 132 6.79 -11.30 3.77
CA LYS A 132 6.41 -11.62 2.38
C LYS A 132 4.97 -11.20 2.08
N ARG A 133 4.02 -11.47 3.00
CA ARG A 133 2.61 -11.09 2.90
C ARG A 133 2.44 -9.58 2.76
N TYR A 134 3.04 -8.81 3.66
CA TYR A 134 2.93 -7.35 3.66
C TYR A 134 3.70 -6.70 2.50
N LEU A 135 4.82 -7.27 2.09
CA LEU A 135 5.55 -6.82 0.91
C LEU A 135 4.72 -7.00 -0.37
N ALA A 136 4.05 -8.12 -0.51
CA ALA A 136 3.21 -8.39 -1.68
C ALA A 136 2.07 -7.38 -1.85
N LYS A 137 1.52 -6.83 -0.73
CA LYS A 137 0.45 -5.83 -0.76
C LYS A 137 0.84 -4.51 -1.42
N ILE A 138 2.11 -4.15 -1.42
CA ILE A 138 2.63 -2.88 -1.95
C ILE A 138 3.52 -3.06 -3.18
N THR A 139 3.65 -4.29 -3.68
CA THR A 139 4.50 -4.61 -4.84
C THR A 139 3.77 -5.44 -5.88
N ILE A 140 3.81 -6.77 -5.75
CA ILE A 140 3.33 -7.68 -6.81
C ILE A 140 1.79 -7.70 -6.93
N ASN A 141 1.05 -7.62 -5.84
CA ASN A 141 -0.42 -7.67 -5.90
C ASN A 141 -1.02 -6.47 -6.64
N PRO A 142 -0.62 -5.20 -6.36
CA PRO A 142 -1.00 -4.07 -7.19
C PRO A 142 -0.59 -4.24 -8.66
N ALA A 143 0.61 -4.77 -8.92
CA ALA A 143 1.08 -4.97 -10.29
C ALA A 143 0.22 -5.99 -11.06
N ILE A 144 -0.20 -7.08 -10.43
CA ILE A 144 -1.14 -8.06 -11.00
C ILE A 144 -2.49 -7.40 -11.25
N THR A 145 -3.03 -6.71 -10.25
CA THR A 145 -4.35 -6.06 -10.32
C THR A 145 -4.44 -5.05 -11.46
N HIS A 146 -3.37 -4.30 -11.70
CA HIS A 146 -3.31 -3.30 -12.77
C HIS A 146 -2.83 -3.85 -14.12
N GLY A 147 -2.55 -5.15 -14.22
CA GLY A 147 -2.12 -5.78 -15.48
C GLY A 147 -0.72 -5.36 -15.94
N ILE A 148 0.16 -5.03 -15.02
CA ILE A 148 1.52 -4.52 -15.28
C ILE A 148 2.61 -5.41 -14.69
N SER A 149 2.26 -6.56 -14.14
CA SER A 149 3.18 -7.48 -13.46
C SER A 149 4.26 -8.08 -14.37
N ASP A 150 4.10 -8.01 -15.68
CA ASP A 150 5.16 -8.40 -16.64
C ASP A 150 6.34 -7.42 -16.62
N HIS A 151 6.15 -6.21 -16.09
CA HIS A 151 7.15 -5.14 -16.12
C HIS A 151 7.66 -4.72 -14.73
N VAL A 152 6.81 -4.80 -13.71
CA VAL A 152 7.09 -4.30 -12.35
C VAL A 152 6.54 -5.24 -11.28
N GLY A 153 6.85 -4.97 -10.01
CA GLY A 153 6.25 -5.64 -8.86
C GLY A 153 7.07 -6.78 -8.28
N SER A 154 8.15 -7.23 -8.93
CA SER A 154 9.08 -8.21 -8.37
C SER A 154 10.48 -8.10 -8.96
N LEU A 155 11.44 -8.75 -8.28
CA LEU A 155 12.85 -8.80 -8.69
C LEU A 155 13.12 -10.04 -9.59
N GLN A 156 12.36 -10.17 -10.67
CA GLN A 156 12.57 -11.23 -11.66
C GLN A 156 13.30 -10.70 -12.88
N PRO A 157 14.16 -11.52 -13.54
CA PRO A 157 14.78 -11.13 -14.81
C PRO A 157 13.74 -10.73 -15.84
N GLY A 158 14.02 -9.66 -16.59
CA GLY A 158 13.11 -9.11 -17.61
C GLY A 158 12.18 -8.00 -17.11
N ARG A 159 12.08 -7.78 -15.79
CA ARG A 159 11.33 -6.67 -15.21
C ARG A 159 12.23 -5.45 -14.94
N LEU A 160 11.61 -4.30 -14.78
CA LEU A 160 12.33 -3.09 -14.40
C LEU A 160 13.07 -3.30 -13.07
N ALA A 161 14.33 -2.91 -13.04
CA ALA A 161 15.17 -2.99 -11.85
C ALA A 161 14.84 -1.81 -10.89
N ASP A 162 13.63 -1.85 -10.32
CA ASP A 162 13.15 -0.93 -9.30
C ASP A 162 13.39 -1.58 -7.93
N ILE A 163 14.43 -1.16 -7.23
CA ILE A 163 14.94 -1.86 -6.04
C ILE A 163 15.10 -0.86 -4.90
N VAL A 164 14.62 -1.24 -3.72
CA VAL A 164 14.84 -0.48 -2.49
C VAL A 164 15.76 -1.30 -1.57
N ILE A 165 16.85 -0.68 -1.12
CA ILE A 165 17.82 -1.30 -0.23
C ILE A 165 17.70 -0.66 1.15
N TRP A 166 17.47 -1.49 2.18
CA TRP A 166 17.46 -1.08 3.58
C TRP A 166 18.62 -1.66 4.36
N SER A 167 19.09 -0.91 5.35
CA SER A 167 19.77 -1.52 6.48
C SER A 167 18.73 -2.21 7.36
N PRO A 168 18.97 -3.41 7.91
CA PRO A 168 17.96 -4.17 8.64
C PRO A 168 17.26 -3.39 9.75
N GLN A 169 18.01 -2.60 10.52
CA GLN A 169 17.48 -1.77 11.62
C GLN A 169 16.56 -0.64 11.17
N PHE A 170 16.54 -0.29 9.88
CA PHE A 170 15.70 0.76 9.31
C PHE A 170 14.73 0.22 8.25
N PHE A 171 14.52 -1.11 8.25
CA PHE A 171 13.66 -1.77 7.28
C PHE A 171 12.26 -1.16 7.27
N GLY A 172 11.78 -0.84 6.07
CA GLY A 172 10.44 -0.27 5.84
C GLY A 172 10.28 1.21 6.21
N VAL A 173 11.26 1.83 6.86
CA VAL A 173 11.17 3.21 7.33
C VAL A 173 12.11 4.14 6.59
N LYS A 174 13.41 3.82 6.57
CA LYS A 174 14.43 4.68 5.97
C LYS A 174 15.32 3.88 5.02
N PRO A 175 15.10 3.93 3.71
CA PRO A 175 15.94 3.24 2.74
C PRO A 175 17.38 3.77 2.77
N LYS A 176 18.34 2.89 2.56
CA LYS A 176 19.73 3.28 2.32
C LYS A 176 19.91 3.78 0.89
N MET A 177 19.23 3.14 -0.06
CA MET A 177 19.33 3.45 -1.47
C MET A 177 18.06 3.06 -2.21
N ILE A 178 17.68 3.86 -3.20
CA ILE A 178 16.61 3.55 -4.16
C ILE A 178 17.21 3.49 -5.55
N ILE A 179 17.02 2.37 -6.23
CA ILE A 179 17.40 2.15 -7.62
C ILE A 179 16.11 2.16 -8.44
N LYS A 180 16.11 2.93 -9.53
CA LYS A 180 14.99 3.04 -10.47
C LYS A 180 15.47 2.66 -11.86
N GLY A 181 14.90 1.59 -12.42
CA GLY A 181 15.28 1.11 -13.75
C GLY A 181 16.78 0.79 -13.87
N GLY A 182 17.43 0.36 -12.80
CA GLY A 182 18.86 0.05 -12.76
C GLY A 182 19.78 1.22 -12.41
N PHE A 183 19.27 2.44 -12.26
CA PHE A 183 20.06 3.63 -11.87
C PHE A 183 19.76 4.04 -10.43
N ILE A 184 20.79 4.46 -9.70
CA ILE A 184 20.60 5.00 -8.35
C ILE A 184 19.83 6.31 -8.45
N ALA A 185 18.59 6.34 -7.95
CA ALA A 185 17.74 7.53 -7.95
C ALA A 185 17.92 8.36 -6.68
N TYR A 186 18.03 7.71 -5.51
CA TYR A 186 18.29 8.34 -4.22
C TYR A 186 19.22 7.47 -3.39
N SER A 187 20.07 8.11 -2.60
CA SER A 187 20.94 7.43 -1.64
C SER A 187 21.22 8.31 -0.43
N LEU A 188 21.50 7.68 0.71
CA LEU A 188 22.08 8.36 1.85
C LEU A 188 23.53 8.75 1.52
N MET A 189 23.86 10.03 1.65
CA MET A 189 25.17 10.57 1.29
C MET A 189 25.53 11.78 2.15
N GLY A 190 26.81 11.89 2.52
CA GLY A 190 27.38 13.10 3.12
C GLY A 190 27.48 14.23 2.10
N ASP A 191 28.45 15.10 2.23
CA ASP A 191 28.71 16.15 1.23
C ASP A 191 29.17 15.52 -0.10
N PRO A 192 28.43 15.71 -1.20
CA PRO A 192 28.83 15.17 -2.50
C PRO A 192 30.10 15.76 -3.10
N ASN A 193 30.56 16.89 -2.60
CA ASN A 193 31.78 17.57 -3.05
C ASN A 193 32.99 17.27 -2.17
N ALA A 194 32.82 16.55 -1.06
CA ALA A 194 33.93 16.21 -0.19
C ALA A 194 34.88 15.22 -0.85
N SER A 195 36.19 15.52 -0.79
CA SER A 195 37.23 14.62 -1.27
C SER A 195 37.66 13.56 -0.27
N ILE A 196 37.19 13.66 0.98
CA ILE A 196 37.41 12.73 2.08
C ILE A 196 36.09 12.54 2.84
N PRO A 197 35.94 11.44 3.61
CA PRO A 197 34.78 11.29 4.51
C PRO A 197 34.69 12.45 5.49
N THR A 198 33.54 13.11 5.55
CA THR A 198 33.29 14.25 6.44
C THR A 198 32.38 13.87 7.58
N THR A 199 32.35 14.65 8.64
CA THR A 199 31.41 14.55 9.75
C THR A 199 30.06 15.20 9.44
N GLU A 200 29.86 15.67 8.23
CA GLU A 200 28.62 16.26 7.74
C GLU A 200 27.43 15.29 7.90
N PRO A 201 26.21 15.79 8.15
CA PRO A 201 25.04 14.96 8.21
C PRO A 201 24.83 14.16 6.92
N VAL A 202 24.65 12.87 7.05
CA VAL A 202 24.29 12.01 5.93
C VAL A 202 22.81 12.22 5.62
N LEU A 203 22.53 12.84 4.48
CA LEU A 203 21.19 13.17 4.03
C LEU A 203 20.76 12.27 2.87
N TYR A 204 19.45 12.19 2.69
CA TYR A 204 18.86 11.51 1.55
C TYR A 204 18.91 12.42 0.33
N ARG A 205 19.77 12.09 -0.63
CA ARG A 205 20.08 12.97 -1.77
C ARG A 205 19.63 12.35 -3.09
N PRO A 206 19.13 13.18 -4.04
CA PRO A 206 18.91 12.75 -5.40
C PRO A 206 20.23 12.40 -6.08
N MET A 207 20.22 11.32 -6.87
CA MET A 207 21.36 10.80 -7.61
C MET A 207 21.04 10.77 -9.11
N PHE A 208 21.91 10.17 -9.90
CA PHE A 208 21.85 10.14 -11.36
C PHE A 208 20.50 9.72 -11.93
N GLY A 209 19.83 8.71 -11.33
CA GLY A 209 18.55 8.18 -11.79
C GLY A 209 17.34 9.11 -11.56
N SER A 210 17.51 10.17 -10.76
CA SER A 210 16.45 11.16 -10.50
C SER A 210 16.61 12.46 -11.29
N LEU A 211 17.63 12.56 -12.15
CA LEU A 211 17.99 13.79 -12.83
C LEU A 211 17.93 13.66 -14.36
N GLY A 212 17.62 14.76 -15.03
CA GLY A 212 17.69 14.89 -16.48
C GLY A 212 16.87 13.82 -17.23
N LYS A 213 17.45 13.31 -18.31
CA LYS A 213 16.81 12.29 -19.16
C LYS A 213 16.71 10.90 -18.50
N ALA A 214 17.43 10.64 -17.42
CA ALA A 214 17.36 9.37 -16.71
C ALA A 214 15.94 9.08 -16.19
N VAL A 215 15.20 10.09 -15.72
CA VAL A 215 13.83 9.96 -15.25
C VAL A 215 12.89 9.38 -16.32
N GLN A 216 13.10 9.74 -17.58
CA GLN A 216 12.30 9.23 -18.69
C GLN A 216 12.75 7.81 -19.09
N SER A 217 14.04 7.56 -19.22
CA SER A 217 14.59 6.27 -19.67
C SER A 217 14.42 5.15 -18.65
N THR A 218 14.23 5.47 -17.35
CA THR A 218 14.05 4.49 -16.27
C THR A 218 12.59 4.23 -15.90
N SER A 219 11.64 4.80 -16.62
CA SER A 219 10.21 4.63 -16.37
C SER A 219 9.43 4.31 -17.65
N VAL A 220 8.23 3.78 -17.48
CA VAL A 220 7.32 3.43 -18.57
C VAL A 220 5.97 4.10 -18.37
N ILE A 221 5.20 4.22 -19.45
CA ILE A 221 3.77 4.58 -19.41
C ILE A 221 2.97 3.34 -19.72
N PHE A 222 2.03 2.99 -18.87
CA PHE A 222 1.11 1.88 -19.12
C PHE A 222 -0.11 2.37 -19.91
N THR A 223 -0.47 1.61 -20.94
CA THR A 223 -1.60 1.94 -21.82
C THR A 223 -2.30 0.68 -22.30
N SER A 224 -3.35 0.79 -23.11
CA SER A 224 -3.99 -0.37 -23.71
C SER A 224 -3.20 -0.87 -24.91
N GLN A 225 -3.34 -2.17 -25.24
CA GLN A 225 -2.77 -2.73 -26.46
C GLN A 225 -3.30 -1.99 -27.70
N LEU A 226 -4.59 -1.68 -27.73
CA LEU A 226 -5.21 -0.94 -28.82
C LEU A 226 -4.57 0.43 -29.06
N ALA A 227 -4.16 1.13 -28.00
CA ALA A 227 -3.48 2.42 -28.13
C ALA A 227 -2.12 2.26 -28.80
N LEU A 228 -1.36 1.21 -28.45
CA LEU A 228 -0.09 0.89 -29.10
C LEU A 228 -0.27 0.54 -30.57
N ASP A 229 -1.25 -0.31 -30.89
CA ASP A 229 -1.56 -0.73 -32.26
C ASP A 229 -1.98 0.45 -33.17
N ASN A 230 -2.53 1.51 -32.57
CA ASN A 230 -2.90 2.75 -33.26
C ASN A 230 -1.78 3.83 -33.24
N GLY A 231 -0.53 3.46 -32.96
CA GLY A 231 0.63 4.33 -33.04
C GLY A 231 0.65 5.43 -31.95
N MET A 232 0.18 5.11 -30.72
CA MET A 232 0.18 6.08 -29.63
C MET A 232 1.58 6.50 -29.23
N GLN A 233 2.59 5.61 -29.37
CA GLN A 233 4.00 5.94 -29.04
C GLN A 233 4.50 7.15 -29.84
N GLU A 234 4.14 7.21 -31.11
CA GLU A 234 4.57 8.28 -32.02
C GLU A 234 3.76 9.57 -31.84
N LYS A 235 2.52 9.44 -31.34
CA LYS A 235 1.61 10.58 -31.13
C LYS A 235 1.87 11.31 -29.82
N ILE A 236 2.40 10.60 -28.83
CA ILE A 236 2.76 11.21 -27.54
C ILE A 236 4.17 11.81 -27.67
N ASN A 237 4.27 13.11 -27.49
CA ASN A 237 5.57 13.77 -27.41
C ASN A 237 6.24 13.48 -26.04
N CYS A 238 6.66 12.23 -25.83
CA CYS A 238 7.26 11.74 -24.59
C CYS A 238 8.27 10.63 -24.88
N ASP A 239 9.46 10.74 -24.30
CA ASP A 239 10.55 9.77 -24.46
C ASP A 239 10.35 8.49 -23.63
N LYS A 240 9.34 8.42 -22.77
CA LYS A 240 9.03 7.20 -22.01
C LYS A 240 8.49 6.11 -22.94
N LYS A 241 8.95 4.88 -22.73
CA LYS A 241 8.40 3.72 -23.42
C LYS A 241 6.97 3.45 -22.97
N LEU A 242 6.05 3.29 -23.93
CA LEU A 242 4.71 2.80 -23.66
C LEU A 242 4.70 1.28 -23.61
N VAL A 243 3.97 0.70 -22.66
CA VAL A 243 3.77 -0.75 -22.53
C VAL A 243 2.30 -1.06 -22.27
N ALA A 244 1.83 -2.18 -22.83
CA ALA A 244 0.44 -2.58 -22.71
C ALA A 244 0.14 -3.19 -21.32
N VAL A 245 -1.01 -2.82 -20.74
CA VAL A 245 -1.60 -3.57 -19.63
C VAL A 245 -2.19 -4.89 -20.14
N LYS A 246 -2.05 -5.97 -19.35
CA LYS A 246 -2.49 -7.31 -19.73
C LYS A 246 -3.18 -8.01 -18.55
N ASN A 247 -4.08 -8.93 -18.90
CA ASN A 247 -4.68 -9.89 -17.97
C ASN A 247 -5.42 -9.31 -16.75
N CYS A 248 -5.76 -8.02 -16.72
CA CYS A 248 -6.42 -7.39 -15.59
C CYS A 248 -7.92 -7.73 -15.45
N ARG A 249 -8.52 -8.48 -16.38
CA ARG A 249 -9.96 -8.84 -16.35
C ARG A 249 -10.24 -10.31 -16.06
N SER A 250 -9.22 -11.16 -16.11
CA SER A 250 -9.33 -12.62 -15.90
C SER A 250 -8.78 -13.08 -14.58
N ILE A 251 -8.39 -12.14 -13.73
CA ILE A 251 -7.82 -12.39 -12.39
C ILE A 251 -8.88 -12.32 -11.30
N GLY A 252 -8.60 -13.00 -10.20
CA GLY A 252 -9.43 -13.00 -9.01
C GLY A 252 -8.59 -13.08 -7.76
N LYS A 253 -9.25 -13.28 -6.62
CA LYS A 253 -8.62 -13.34 -5.31
C LYS A 253 -7.49 -14.38 -5.24
N LYS A 254 -7.66 -15.52 -5.91
CA LYS A 254 -6.66 -16.61 -5.99
C LYS A 254 -5.31 -16.18 -6.56
N ASP A 255 -5.28 -15.10 -7.35
CA ASP A 255 -4.07 -14.59 -8.00
C ASP A 255 -3.28 -13.62 -7.10
N MET A 256 -3.84 -13.27 -5.94
CA MET A 256 -3.21 -12.37 -4.97
C MET A 256 -2.18 -13.11 -4.11
N LEU A 257 -0.92 -12.90 -4.39
CA LEU A 257 0.19 -13.60 -3.73
C LEU A 257 0.16 -13.38 -2.21
N TYR A 258 0.10 -14.47 -1.44
CA TYR A 258 0.03 -14.50 0.03
C TYR A 258 -1.16 -13.75 0.66
N ASN A 259 -2.11 -13.27 -0.16
CA ASN A 259 -3.23 -12.44 0.27
C ASN A 259 -4.52 -12.83 -0.46
N ASN A 260 -4.80 -14.12 -0.47
CA ASN A 260 -5.91 -14.73 -1.21
C ASN A 260 -6.95 -15.38 -0.29
N ALA A 261 -6.92 -15.10 1.00
CA ALA A 261 -7.88 -15.66 1.96
C ALA A 261 -9.30 -15.12 1.71
N THR A 262 -10.28 -16.02 1.82
CA THR A 262 -11.71 -15.73 1.62
C THR A 262 -12.54 -16.32 2.76
N PRO A 263 -12.30 -15.91 4.03
CA PRO A 263 -13.11 -16.38 5.16
C PRO A 263 -14.51 -15.80 5.09
N GLU A 264 -15.43 -16.32 5.86
CA GLU A 264 -16.72 -15.68 6.08
C GLU A 264 -16.53 -14.44 6.96
N ILE A 265 -16.97 -13.27 6.47
CA ILE A 265 -16.93 -12.00 7.22
C ILE A 265 -18.36 -11.56 7.49
N ASP A 266 -18.67 -11.34 8.76
CA ASP A 266 -19.90 -10.73 9.20
C ASP A 266 -19.63 -9.40 9.91
N VAL A 267 -20.44 -8.39 9.61
CA VAL A 267 -20.39 -7.07 10.25
C VAL A 267 -21.76 -6.74 10.79
N ASN A 268 -21.85 -6.54 12.09
CA ASN A 268 -23.09 -6.13 12.72
C ASN A 268 -23.47 -4.71 12.30
N PRO A 269 -24.64 -4.47 11.72
CA PRO A 269 -25.01 -3.15 11.20
C PRO A 269 -25.28 -2.10 12.29
N GLU A 270 -25.49 -2.52 13.55
CA GLU A 270 -25.78 -1.62 14.67
C GLU A 270 -24.53 -1.32 15.50
N THR A 271 -23.75 -2.36 15.82
CA THR A 271 -22.59 -2.25 16.70
C THR A 271 -21.26 -2.16 15.94
N TYR A 272 -21.27 -2.44 14.65
CA TYR A 272 -20.08 -2.53 13.76
C TYR A 272 -19.07 -3.62 14.17
N GLU A 273 -19.44 -4.50 15.12
CA GLU A 273 -18.62 -5.66 15.47
C GLU A 273 -18.34 -6.51 14.22
N VAL A 274 -17.09 -6.87 14.04
CA VAL A 274 -16.65 -7.69 12.90
C VAL A 274 -16.31 -9.10 13.37
N LYS A 275 -16.87 -10.09 12.72
CA LYS A 275 -16.54 -11.52 12.91
C LYS A 275 -15.91 -12.09 11.65
N VAL A 276 -14.91 -12.92 11.85
CA VAL A 276 -14.25 -13.69 10.80
C VAL A 276 -14.38 -15.18 11.17
N ASP A 277 -15.02 -15.97 10.32
CA ASP A 277 -15.36 -17.38 10.60
C ASP A 277 -16.01 -17.54 11.98
N GLY A 278 -16.97 -16.66 12.31
CA GLY A 278 -17.72 -16.65 13.56
C GLY A 278 -16.95 -16.14 14.79
N LYS A 279 -15.69 -15.76 14.67
CA LYS A 279 -14.87 -15.22 15.78
C LYS A 279 -14.79 -13.70 15.70
N ILE A 280 -15.01 -13.03 16.83
CA ILE A 280 -14.85 -11.58 16.96
C ILE A 280 -13.37 -11.22 16.72
N THR A 281 -13.11 -10.17 15.93
CA THR A 281 -11.77 -9.71 15.55
C THR A 281 -11.29 -8.51 16.36
N THR A 282 -12.13 -7.92 17.17
CA THR A 282 -11.84 -6.69 17.97
C THR A 282 -11.89 -6.96 19.46
#